data_97708f014ffc47d199158fb72b502f8c
#
_entry.id   97708f014ffc47d199158fb72b502f8c
#
_cell.length_a   1.000
_cell.length_b   1.000
_cell.length_c   1.000
_cell.angle_alpha   90.00
_cell.angle_beta   90.00
_cell.angle_gamma   90.00
#
_symmetry.space_group_name_H-M   'P 1'
#
loop_
_entity.id
_entity.type
_entity.pdbx_description
1 polymer ?
#
loop_
_entity_poly.entity_id
_entity_poly.type
_entity_poly.pdbx_seq_one_letter_code
_entity_poly.pdbx_strand_id
1 'polypeptide(L)'
;TSCCPAWVNFFEHNFPELRSIPSTARSPQQMFGAIAKTYFAEKINVDRKDVVVVSIMPCLAKKYECSRDEFKTNGDPDVNYSLSTRELAHLIKQANIEFAKLEDSDFDQPLGESTGAAVIFGATGGVIEAAVRTAYEVQTGKKLEKVDFEELRGLENVRHATIDFNGL
;
A
#
# COMPACT_ATOMS: atom_id res chain seq x y z
N THR A 1 1.54 11.80 -0.07
CA THR A 1 1.86 10.38 0.21
C THR A 1 2.94 9.86 -0.71
N SER A 2 3.73 8.89 -0.27
CA SER A 2 4.85 8.32 -1.03
C SER A 2 4.60 6.85 -1.39
N CYS A 3 3.34 6.47 -1.57
CA CYS A 3 2.95 5.09 -1.86
C CYS A 3 3.01 4.69 -3.34
N CYS A 4 3.12 5.65 -4.27
CA CYS A 4 3.23 5.38 -5.70
C CYS A 4 4.70 5.43 -6.13
N PRO A 5 5.33 4.29 -6.50
CA PRO A 5 6.76 4.27 -6.85
C PRO A 5 7.08 5.05 -8.12
N ALA A 6 6.15 5.08 -9.08
CA ALA A 6 6.32 5.86 -10.29
C ALA A 6 6.33 7.37 -10.00
N TRP A 7 5.44 7.82 -9.10
CA TRP A 7 5.42 9.21 -8.65
C TRP A 7 6.68 9.56 -7.85
N VAL A 8 7.12 8.69 -6.95
CA VAL A 8 8.36 8.89 -6.17
C VAL A 8 9.56 9.05 -7.12
N ASN A 9 9.69 8.15 -8.08
CA ASN A 9 10.76 8.23 -9.07
C ASN A 9 10.70 9.51 -9.91
N PHE A 10 9.51 9.90 -10.37
CA PHE A 10 9.31 11.16 -11.07
C PHE A 10 9.70 12.36 -10.20
N PHE A 11 9.26 12.38 -8.95
CA PHE A 11 9.55 13.47 -8.03
C PHE A 11 11.05 13.59 -7.72
N GLU A 12 11.72 12.48 -7.46
CA GLU A 12 13.16 12.45 -7.17
C GLU A 12 14.01 13.02 -8.32
N HIS A 13 13.58 12.78 -9.57
CA HIS A 13 14.30 13.27 -10.75
C HIS A 13 13.98 14.72 -11.14
N ASN A 14 12.75 15.14 -10.97
CA ASN A 14 12.31 16.44 -11.45
C ASN A 14 12.32 17.53 -10.37
N PHE A 15 12.24 17.15 -9.08
CA PHE A 15 12.15 18.08 -7.96
C PHE A 15 13.10 17.69 -6.81
N PRO A 16 14.40 17.48 -7.09
CA PRO A 16 15.34 17.01 -6.08
C PRO A 16 15.50 17.96 -4.89
N GLU A 17 15.27 19.26 -5.09
CA GLU A 17 15.32 20.31 -4.05
C GLU A 17 14.15 20.21 -3.04
N LEU A 18 13.06 19.53 -3.41
CA LEU A 18 11.87 19.39 -2.58
C LEU A 18 11.78 18.04 -1.85
N ARG A 19 12.87 17.27 -1.79
CA ARG A 19 12.88 15.90 -1.20
C ARG A 19 12.42 15.83 0.25
N SER A 20 12.46 16.93 0.98
CA SER A 20 12.00 16.99 2.36
C SER A 20 10.47 17.07 2.52
N ILE A 21 9.73 17.35 1.43
CA ILE A 21 8.28 17.54 1.48
C ILE A 21 7.48 16.23 1.49
N PRO A 22 7.81 15.22 0.64
CA PRO A 22 7.09 13.96 0.63
C PRO A 22 7.22 13.23 1.96
N SER A 23 6.16 12.48 2.30
CA SER A 23 6.18 11.61 3.47
C SER A 23 7.31 10.60 3.41
N THR A 24 8.01 10.40 4.52
CA THR A 24 9.01 9.35 4.71
C THR A 24 8.37 7.99 5.03
N ALA A 25 7.05 7.92 5.22
CA ALA A 25 6.34 6.66 5.39
C ALA A 25 6.43 5.84 4.10
N ARG A 26 6.74 4.57 4.26
CA ARG A 26 6.79 3.61 3.15
C ARG A 26 5.40 3.38 2.54
N SER A 27 5.35 2.77 1.36
CA SER A 27 4.08 2.30 0.81
C SER A 27 3.45 1.22 1.71
N PRO A 28 2.13 1.02 1.67
CA PRO A 28 1.48 -0.07 2.41
C PRO A 28 2.09 -1.45 2.13
N GLN A 29 2.52 -1.71 0.89
CA GLN A 29 3.23 -2.93 0.52
C GLN A 29 4.52 -3.11 1.35
N GLN A 30 5.34 -2.08 1.41
CA GLN A 30 6.62 -2.13 2.12
C GLN A 30 6.45 -2.07 3.65
N MET A 31 5.43 -1.37 4.13
CA MET A 31 5.07 -1.40 5.55
C MET A 31 4.67 -2.80 6.00
N PHE A 32 3.81 -3.46 5.23
CA PHE A 32 3.40 -4.83 5.54
C PHE A 32 4.59 -5.79 5.48
N GLY A 33 5.42 -5.70 4.43
CA GLY A 33 6.60 -6.55 4.29
C GLY A 33 7.57 -6.41 5.46
N ALA A 34 7.83 -5.18 5.89
CA ALA A 34 8.68 -4.92 7.05
C ALA A 34 8.11 -5.55 8.33
N ILE A 35 6.81 -5.38 8.59
CA ILE A 35 6.15 -5.94 9.78
C ILE A 35 6.08 -7.47 9.70
N ALA A 36 5.80 -8.05 8.53
CA ALA A 36 5.77 -9.48 8.33
C ALA A 36 7.14 -10.13 8.62
N LYS A 37 8.23 -9.49 8.19
CA LYS A 37 9.59 -10.00 8.40
C LYS A 37 10.23 -9.60 9.73
N THR A 38 9.55 -8.82 10.56
CA THR A 38 10.01 -8.45 11.90
C THR A 38 9.05 -9.00 12.96
N TYR A 39 8.03 -8.24 13.29
CA TYR A 39 7.07 -8.57 14.34
C TYR A 39 6.39 -9.93 14.14
N PHE A 40 5.88 -10.21 12.93
CA PHE A 40 5.19 -11.47 12.68
C PHE A 40 6.16 -12.65 12.64
N ALA A 41 7.34 -12.52 12.04
CA ALA A 41 8.38 -13.53 12.03
C ALA A 41 8.78 -13.90 13.47
N GLU A 42 9.01 -12.92 14.35
CA GLU A 42 9.28 -13.11 15.76
C GLU A 42 8.13 -13.83 16.48
N LYS A 43 6.88 -13.39 16.24
CA LYS A 43 5.68 -14.00 16.83
C LYS A 43 5.52 -15.49 16.52
N ILE A 44 5.94 -15.93 15.32
CA ILE A 44 5.88 -17.34 14.90
C ILE A 44 7.22 -18.08 15.11
N ASN A 45 8.20 -17.42 15.72
CA ASN A 45 9.54 -17.94 15.99
C ASN A 45 10.27 -18.45 14.73
N VAL A 46 10.25 -17.63 13.67
CA VAL A 46 10.91 -17.89 12.39
C VAL A 46 11.90 -16.76 12.12
N ASP A 47 13.09 -17.09 11.63
CA ASP A 47 14.07 -16.07 11.25
C ASP A 47 13.55 -15.23 10.07
N ARG A 48 13.86 -13.92 10.08
CA ARG A 48 13.51 -12.98 9.01
C ARG A 48 13.83 -13.52 7.61
N LYS A 49 15.00 -14.12 7.44
CA LYS A 49 15.50 -14.63 6.15
C LYS A 49 14.69 -15.81 5.60
N ASP A 50 13.98 -16.52 6.48
CA ASP A 50 13.17 -17.69 6.14
C ASP A 50 11.71 -17.31 5.84
N VAL A 51 11.35 -16.03 6.01
CA VAL A 51 10.04 -15.48 5.63
C VAL A 51 10.12 -14.93 4.20
N VAL A 52 9.29 -15.44 3.31
CA VAL A 52 9.15 -14.95 1.94
C VAL A 52 7.85 -14.16 1.81
N VAL A 53 7.98 -12.87 1.50
CA VAL A 53 6.82 -12.00 1.26
C VAL A 53 6.60 -11.86 -0.24
N VAL A 54 5.42 -12.27 -0.69
CA VAL A 54 4.97 -12.14 -2.07
C VAL A 54 3.76 -11.22 -2.11
N SER A 55 3.85 -10.11 -2.80
CA SER A 55 2.74 -9.18 -2.98
C SER A 55 2.04 -9.41 -4.32
N ILE A 56 0.72 -9.29 -4.31
CA ILE A 56 -0.10 -9.32 -5.53
C ILE A 56 -0.64 -7.93 -5.75
N MET A 57 -0.17 -7.26 -6.80
CA MET A 57 -0.48 -5.86 -7.08
C MET A 57 -0.88 -5.65 -8.54
N PRO A 58 -1.93 -4.86 -8.82
CA PRO A 58 -2.26 -4.50 -10.20
C PRO A 58 -1.24 -3.54 -10.81
N CYS A 59 -0.40 -2.91 -9.99
CA CYS A 59 0.57 -1.89 -10.37
C CYS A 59 1.96 -2.50 -10.65
N LEU A 60 2.47 -2.39 -11.89
CA LEU A 60 3.79 -2.89 -12.25
C LEU A 60 4.94 -2.12 -11.60
N ALA A 61 4.73 -0.85 -11.24
CA ALA A 61 5.76 -0.05 -10.55
C ALA A 61 6.12 -0.61 -9.16
N LYS A 62 5.26 -1.45 -8.58
CA LYS A 62 5.54 -2.15 -7.32
C LYS A 62 6.70 -3.15 -7.42
N LYS A 63 6.95 -3.69 -8.63
CA LYS A 63 8.14 -4.51 -8.89
C LYS A 63 9.43 -3.69 -8.76
N TYR A 64 9.42 -2.48 -9.33
CA TYR A 64 10.53 -1.54 -9.18
C TYR A 64 10.74 -1.15 -7.72
N GLU A 65 9.67 -0.86 -6.98
CA GLU A 65 9.75 -0.54 -5.56
C GLU A 65 10.46 -1.64 -4.76
N CYS A 66 10.13 -2.92 -5.01
CA CYS A 66 10.77 -4.05 -4.33
C CYS A 66 12.28 -4.17 -4.62
N SER A 67 12.76 -3.61 -5.72
CA SER A 67 14.19 -3.65 -6.09
C SER A 67 15.03 -2.57 -5.43
N ARG A 68 14.41 -1.52 -4.85
CA ARG A 68 15.10 -0.39 -4.26
C ARG A 68 15.82 -0.81 -2.97
N ASP A 69 17.04 -0.28 -2.77
CA ASP A 69 17.90 -0.70 -1.66
C ASP A 69 17.42 -0.22 -0.28
N GLU A 70 16.69 0.89 -0.22
CA GLU A 70 16.12 1.41 1.02
C GLU A 70 15.05 0.50 1.64
N PHE A 71 14.54 -0.48 0.89
CA PHE A 71 13.58 -1.48 1.37
C PHE A 71 14.22 -2.84 1.66
N LYS A 72 15.52 -2.83 1.93
CA LYS A 72 16.28 -4.01 2.34
C LYS A 72 16.86 -3.81 3.74
N THR A 73 16.86 -4.85 4.52
CA THR A 73 17.51 -4.91 5.83
C THR A 73 18.63 -5.92 5.76
N ASN A 74 19.89 -5.48 5.87
CA ASN A 74 21.08 -6.32 5.72
C ASN A 74 21.09 -7.12 4.39
N GLY A 75 20.62 -6.50 3.30
CA GLY A 75 20.52 -7.10 1.97
C GLY A 75 19.30 -7.98 1.73
N ASP A 76 18.52 -8.31 2.77
CA ASP A 76 17.26 -9.05 2.64
C ASP A 76 16.10 -8.09 2.39
N PRO A 77 15.36 -8.22 1.26
CA PRO A 77 14.27 -7.32 0.93
C PRO A 77 13.06 -7.53 1.86
N ASP A 78 12.36 -6.44 2.20
CA ASP A 78 11.13 -6.50 2.99
C ASP A 78 10.00 -7.21 2.22
N VAL A 79 9.95 -7.01 0.89
CA VAL A 79 9.08 -7.76 -0.04
C VAL A 79 9.95 -8.45 -1.07
N ASN A 80 9.91 -9.77 -1.12
CA ASN A 80 10.77 -10.57 -2.00
C ASN A 80 10.31 -10.51 -3.45
N TYR A 81 9.00 -10.63 -3.68
CA TYR A 81 8.41 -10.67 -5.01
C TYR A 81 7.14 -9.84 -5.08
N SER A 82 6.92 -9.21 -6.23
CA SER A 82 5.66 -8.54 -6.55
C SER A 82 5.14 -9.10 -7.87
N LEU A 83 3.97 -9.71 -7.83
CA LEU A 83 3.28 -10.24 -8.99
C LEU A 83 2.14 -9.31 -9.38
N SER A 84 1.95 -9.11 -10.68
CA SER A 84 0.73 -8.49 -11.18
C SER A 84 -0.45 -9.45 -11.09
N THR A 85 -1.66 -8.92 -11.10
CA THR A 85 -2.89 -9.73 -11.15
C THR A 85 -2.89 -10.69 -12.34
N ARG A 86 -2.33 -10.26 -13.49
CA ARG A 86 -2.20 -11.12 -14.69
C ARG A 86 -1.22 -12.26 -14.47
N GLU A 87 -0.09 -12.02 -13.83
CA GLU A 87 0.90 -13.05 -13.52
C GLU A 87 0.34 -14.06 -12.53
N LEU A 88 -0.43 -13.61 -11.53
CA LEU A 88 -1.13 -14.53 -10.63
C LEU A 88 -2.13 -15.41 -11.41
N ALA A 89 -2.92 -14.83 -12.30
CA ALA A 89 -3.85 -15.61 -13.13
C ALA A 89 -3.12 -16.63 -14.01
N HIS A 90 -1.94 -16.28 -14.51
CA HIS A 90 -1.10 -17.21 -15.28
C HIS A 90 -0.57 -18.34 -14.40
N LEU A 91 -0.09 -18.03 -13.19
CA LEU A 91 0.38 -19.00 -12.22
C LEU A 91 -0.71 -20.01 -11.82
N ILE A 92 -1.93 -19.53 -11.57
CA ILE A 92 -3.10 -20.38 -11.28
C ILE A 92 -3.36 -21.37 -12.43
N LYS A 93 -3.31 -20.88 -13.68
CA LYS A 93 -3.48 -21.74 -14.86
C LYS A 93 -2.34 -22.76 -15.02
N GLN A 94 -1.09 -22.35 -14.81
CA GLN A 94 0.06 -23.26 -14.86
C GLN A 94 0.01 -24.34 -13.80
N ALA A 95 -0.51 -24.01 -12.62
CA ALA A 95 -0.71 -24.98 -11.54
C ALA A 95 -1.92 -25.90 -11.75
N ASN A 96 -2.65 -25.76 -12.88
CA ASN A 96 -3.87 -26.50 -13.19
C ASN A 96 -4.96 -26.39 -12.09
N ILE A 97 -5.03 -25.24 -11.42
CA ILE A 97 -6.06 -24.96 -10.42
C ILE A 97 -7.36 -24.56 -11.13
N GLU A 98 -8.41 -25.34 -10.92
CA GLU A 98 -9.76 -25.03 -11.44
C GLU A 98 -10.42 -23.95 -10.58
N PHE A 99 -9.99 -22.70 -10.78
CA PHE A 99 -10.36 -21.56 -9.92
C PHE A 99 -11.88 -21.42 -9.69
N ALA A 100 -12.69 -21.69 -10.73
CA ALA A 100 -14.16 -21.59 -10.62
C ALA A 100 -14.81 -22.69 -9.76
N LYS A 101 -14.06 -23.72 -9.38
CA LYS A 101 -14.54 -24.84 -8.55
C LYS A 101 -14.00 -24.79 -7.12
N LEU A 102 -13.19 -23.78 -6.78
CA LEU A 102 -12.70 -23.63 -5.43
C LEU A 102 -13.86 -23.27 -4.49
N GLU A 103 -13.86 -23.89 -3.33
CA GLU A 103 -14.75 -23.49 -2.25
C GLU A 103 -14.27 -22.17 -1.64
N ASP A 104 -15.23 -21.38 -1.13
CA ASP A 104 -14.89 -20.15 -0.41
C ASP A 104 -14.14 -20.49 0.88
N SER A 105 -13.11 -19.69 1.19
CA SER A 105 -12.37 -19.79 2.44
C SER A 105 -12.00 -18.41 2.96
N ASP A 106 -11.80 -18.30 4.25
CA ASP A 106 -11.35 -17.08 4.89
C ASP A 106 -9.85 -16.88 4.69
N PHE A 107 -9.42 -15.61 4.79
CA PHE A 107 -8.01 -15.26 4.84
C PHE A 107 -7.39 -15.61 6.19
N ASP A 108 -6.14 -16.02 6.19
CA ASP A 108 -5.34 -16.05 7.40
C ASP A 108 -5.26 -14.68 8.06
N GLN A 109 -5.25 -14.62 9.38
CA GLN A 109 -5.21 -13.37 10.15
C GLN A 109 -3.90 -13.22 10.93
N PRO A 110 -2.75 -13.07 10.25
CA PRO A 110 -1.44 -13.03 10.91
C PRO A 110 -1.30 -11.87 11.89
N LEU A 111 -1.96 -10.74 11.64
CA LEU A 111 -1.93 -9.51 12.43
C LEU A 111 -3.32 -9.12 12.98
N GLY A 112 -4.30 -10.02 12.92
CA GLY A 112 -5.68 -9.77 13.33
C GLY A 112 -6.57 -9.25 12.20
N GLU A 113 -7.76 -8.75 12.55
CA GLU A 113 -8.72 -8.24 11.59
C GLU A 113 -8.24 -6.95 10.92
N SER A 114 -8.51 -6.82 9.62
CA SER A 114 -8.20 -5.60 8.89
C SER A 114 -9.20 -4.50 9.21
N THR A 115 -8.76 -3.25 9.12
CA THR A 115 -9.63 -2.08 9.22
C THR A 115 -10.32 -1.79 7.88
N GLY A 116 -11.38 -0.96 7.88
CA GLY A 116 -12.04 -0.51 6.66
C GLY A 116 -11.14 0.27 5.67
N ALA A 117 -9.97 0.71 6.11
CA ALA A 117 -9.00 1.41 5.26
C ALA A 117 -8.55 0.55 4.06
N ALA A 118 -8.43 -0.76 4.23
CA ALA A 118 -8.05 -1.67 3.15
C ALA A 118 -9.06 -1.64 1.97
N VAL A 119 -10.34 -1.47 2.26
CA VAL A 119 -11.40 -1.33 1.24
C VAL A 119 -11.28 0.01 0.52
N ILE A 120 -11.04 1.10 1.25
CA ILE A 120 -10.90 2.46 0.70
C ILE A 120 -9.68 2.54 -0.22
N PHE A 121 -8.59 1.86 0.08
CA PHE A 121 -7.37 1.84 -0.74
C PHE A 121 -7.59 1.39 -2.19
N GLY A 122 -8.60 0.58 -2.45
CA GLY A 122 -8.94 0.12 -3.81
C GLY A 122 -9.55 1.19 -4.71
N ALA A 123 -9.99 2.32 -4.16
CA ALA A 123 -10.56 3.43 -4.92
C ALA A 123 -9.49 4.46 -5.32
N THR A 124 -9.77 5.22 -6.39
CA THR A 124 -8.91 6.34 -6.80
C THR A 124 -8.81 7.38 -5.69
N GLY A 125 -7.59 7.67 -5.22
CA GLY A 125 -7.36 8.55 -4.09
C GLY A 125 -7.59 7.92 -2.72
N GLY A 126 -7.91 6.61 -2.66
CA GLY A 126 -8.30 5.93 -1.43
C GLY A 126 -7.23 5.94 -0.33
N VAL A 127 -5.96 5.91 -0.68
CA VAL A 127 -4.87 5.99 0.31
C VAL A 127 -4.86 7.35 1.00
N ILE A 128 -4.99 8.44 0.25
CA ILE A 128 -5.04 9.80 0.83
C ILE A 128 -6.35 10.00 1.61
N GLU A 129 -7.47 9.47 1.12
CA GLU A 129 -8.74 9.50 1.85
C GLU A 129 -8.63 8.82 3.22
N ALA A 130 -8.10 7.60 3.26
CA ALA A 130 -7.93 6.87 4.51
C ALA A 130 -7.00 7.62 5.50
N ALA A 131 -5.90 8.20 4.99
CA ALA A 131 -4.99 8.99 5.79
C ALA A 131 -5.67 10.24 6.38
N VAL A 132 -6.43 10.97 5.57
CA VAL A 132 -7.12 12.18 5.98
C VAL A 132 -8.24 11.88 6.99
N ARG A 133 -9.02 10.82 6.78
CA ARG A 133 -10.05 10.39 7.73
C ARG A 133 -9.45 10.01 9.08
N THR A 134 -8.34 9.30 9.09
CA THR A 134 -7.63 8.96 10.32
C THR A 134 -7.07 10.21 11.01
N ALA A 135 -6.44 11.10 10.27
CA ALA A 135 -5.91 12.35 10.81
C ALA A 135 -7.02 13.24 11.43
N TYR A 136 -8.16 13.32 10.74
CA TYR A 136 -9.33 14.04 11.24
C TYR A 136 -9.84 13.45 12.56
N GLU A 137 -9.99 12.13 12.64
CA GLU A 137 -10.45 11.45 13.85
C GLU A 137 -9.48 11.67 15.02
N VAL A 138 -8.18 11.54 14.77
CA VAL A 138 -7.14 11.77 15.79
C VAL A 138 -7.17 13.21 16.30
N GLN A 139 -7.32 14.19 15.41
CA GLN A 139 -7.27 15.61 15.75
C GLN A 139 -8.55 16.11 16.41
N THR A 140 -9.71 15.65 15.97
CA THR A 140 -11.00 16.19 16.38
C THR A 140 -11.78 15.29 17.36
N GLY A 141 -11.39 14.03 17.50
CA GLY A 141 -12.13 13.00 18.23
C GLY A 141 -13.44 12.57 17.52
N LYS A 142 -13.69 13.03 16.29
CA LYS A 142 -14.89 12.74 15.52
C LYS A 142 -14.55 11.95 14.27
N LYS A 143 -15.45 11.05 13.85
CA LYS A 143 -15.28 10.32 12.60
C LYS A 143 -15.62 11.20 11.40
N LEU A 144 -14.80 11.13 10.36
CA LEU A 144 -15.08 11.67 9.04
C LEU A 144 -15.56 10.51 8.15
N GLU A 145 -16.85 10.47 7.84
CA GLU A 145 -17.44 9.33 7.15
C GLU A 145 -16.96 9.18 5.70
N LYS A 146 -16.74 10.31 5.02
CA LYS A 146 -16.25 10.35 3.64
C LYS A 146 -15.50 11.64 3.36
N VAL A 147 -14.72 11.63 2.30
CA VAL A 147 -14.11 12.82 1.70
C VAL A 147 -14.71 13.03 0.33
N ASP A 148 -15.39 14.13 0.12
CA ASP A 148 -15.94 14.49 -1.18
C ASP A 148 -14.85 15.12 -2.04
N PHE A 149 -14.47 14.42 -3.11
CA PHE A 149 -13.50 14.89 -4.09
C PHE A 149 -14.23 15.53 -5.26
N GLU A 150 -13.89 16.77 -5.57
CA GLU A 150 -14.40 17.51 -6.71
C GLU A 150 -13.37 17.58 -7.83
N GLU A 151 -13.81 17.49 -9.09
CA GLU A 151 -12.94 17.68 -10.23
C GLU A 151 -12.62 19.16 -10.44
N LEU A 152 -11.34 19.46 -10.67
CA LEU A 152 -10.92 20.81 -11.00
C LEU A 152 -11.36 21.17 -12.42
N ARG A 153 -12.10 22.27 -12.56
CA ARG A 153 -12.58 22.76 -13.85
C ARG A 153 -11.43 22.98 -14.83
N GLY A 154 -11.48 22.31 -15.98
CA GLY A 154 -10.45 22.40 -17.02
C GLY A 154 -9.23 21.51 -16.80
N LEU A 155 -9.20 20.70 -15.75
CA LEU A 155 -8.16 19.73 -15.48
C LEU A 155 -8.80 18.37 -15.23
N GLU A 156 -9.17 17.67 -16.30
CA GLU A 156 -9.65 16.31 -16.25
C GLU A 156 -8.66 15.43 -15.46
N ASN A 157 -9.16 14.58 -14.58
CA ASN A 157 -8.39 13.67 -13.70
C ASN A 157 -7.64 14.34 -12.53
N VAL A 158 -7.78 15.66 -12.31
CA VAL A 158 -7.30 16.31 -11.09
C VAL A 158 -8.49 16.54 -10.16
N ARG A 159 -8.38 16.04 -8.94
CA ARG A 159 -9.41 16.16 -7.91
C ARG A 159 -8.85 16.88 -6.71
N HIS A 160 -9.71 17.66 -6.04
CA HIS A 160 -9.37 18.33 -4.79
C HIS A 160 -10.44 18.07 -3.75
N ALA A 161 -10.10 18.24 -2.50
CA ALA A 161 -11.04 18.26 -1.39
C ALA A 161 -10.53 19.26 -0.36
N THR A 162 -11.48 19.95 0.27
CA THR A 162 -11.19 20.83 1.40
C THR A 162 -11.85 20.24 2.65
N ILE A 163 -11.07 20.09 3.72
CA ILE A 163 -11.54 19.50 4.95
C ILE A 163 -11.24 20.48 6.08
N ASP A 164 -12.29 20.84 6.81
CA ASP A 164 -12.16 21.69 7.99
C ASP A 164 -11.80 20.84 9.22
N PHE A 165 -10.64 21.11 9.77
CA PHE A 165 -10.17 20.51 11.03
C PHE A 165 -10.51 21.39 12.26
N ASN A 166 -11.68 22.03 12.28
CA ASN A 166 -12.14 22.95 13.32
C ASN A 166 -11.30 24.24 13.39
N GLY A 167 -10.95 24.79 12.22
CA GLY A 167 -10.24 26.06 12.10
C GLY A 167 -8.72 25.96 12.17
N LEU A 168 -8.16 24.76 11.96
CA LEU A 168 -6.74 24.52 11.74
C LEU A 168 -6.41 24.51 10.25
#